data_ac77b48f982313ce33700dbbc0951257
#
_entry.id   ac77b48f982313ce33700dbbc0951257
#
_cell.length_a   1.000
_cell.length_b   1.000
_cell.length_c   1.000
_cell.angle_alpha   90.00
_cell.angle_beta   90.00
_cell.angle_gamma   90.00
#
_symmetry.space_group_name_H-M   'P 1'
#
loop_
_entity.id
_entity.type
_entity.pdbx_description
1 polymer ?
#
loop_
_entity_poly.entity_id
_entity_poly.type
_entity_poly.pdbx_seq_one_letter_code
_entity_poly.pdbx_strand_id
1 'polypeptide(L)'
;MLNYLAYSWLERNYKVETAIEMLMTAYNKKTNDPYITDSLGWAYYKNGDFIEAEKYLNYAIQLKPNDPVITDHYADTLWKLDRKIQARYYWQSIIESKSNELDKKVIKNKIIMGPNII
;
A
#
# COMPACT_ATOMS: atom_id res chain seq x y z
N MET A 1 -8.17 3.11 17.54
CA MET A 1 -8.07 1.67 17.34
C MET A 1 -8.81 1.15 16.12
N LEU A 2 -9.69 1.97 15.55
CA LEU A 2 -10.35 1.57 14.29
C LEU A 2 -9.36 1.23 13.20
N ASN A 3 -8.29 2.03 13.09
CA ASN A 3 -7.27 1.80 12.07
C ASN A 3 -6.58 0.45 12.23
N TYR A 4 -6.23 0.07 13.46
CA TYR A 4 -5.56 -1.19 13.72
C TYR A 4 -6.46 -2.38 13.40
N LEU A 5 -7.73 -2.32 13.82
CA LEU A 5 -8.69 -3.41 13.57
C LEU A 5 -8.95 -3.55 12.06
N ALA A 6 -9.15 -2.43 11.37
CA ALA A 6 -9.39 -2.46 9.93
C ALA A 6 -8.19 -3.02 9.18
N TYR A 7 -6.97 -2.63 9.55
CA TYR A 7 -5.75 -3.15 8.93
C TYR A 7 -5.63 -4.65 9.15
N SER A 8 -5.92 -5.14 10.37
CA SER A 8 -5.91 -6.56 10.66
C SER A 8 -6.89 -7.33 9.78
N TRP A 9 -8.08 -6.78 9.53
CA TRP A 9 -9.06 -7.39 8.62
C TRP A 9 -8.53 -7.43 7.19
N LEU A 10 -7.83 -6.40 6.73
CA LEU A 10 -7.24 -6.36 5.40
C LEU A 10 -6.19 -7.43 5.20
N GLU A 11 -5.36 -7.67 6.20
CA GLU A 11 -4.32 -8.69 6.12
C GLU A 11 -4.91 -10.09 5.93
N ARG A 12 -6.13 -10.29 6.38
CA ARG A 12 -6.84 -11.57 6.24
C ARG A 12 -7.81 -11.58 5.06
N ASN A 13 -7.87 -10.52 4.27
CA ASN A 13 -8.90 -10.35 3.24
C ASN A 13 -10.31 -10.52 3.81
N TYR A 14 -10.52 -10.03 5.03
CA TYR A 14 -11.75 -10.21 5.78
C TYR A 14 -12.46 -8.87 5.93
N LYS A 15 -13.74 -8.82 5.53
CA LYS A 15 -14.58 -7.62 5.66
C LYS A 15 -13.95 -6.37 5.05
N VAL A 16 -13.42 -6.51 3.83
CA VAL A 16 -12.68 -5.42 3.16
C VAL A 16 -13.55 -4.16 3.03
N GLU A 17 -14.82 -4.31 2.65
CA GLU A 17 -15.69 -3.15 2.50
C GLU A 17 -15.93 -2.45 3.84
N THR A 18 -16.11 -3.21 4.91
CA THR A 18 -16.25 -2.63 6.24
C THR A 18 -14.96 -1.93 6.67
N ALA A 19 -13.82 -2.53 6.35
CA ALA A 19 -12.52 -1.89 6.64
C ALA A 19 -12.39 -0.56 5.90
N ILE A 20 -12.83 -0.48 4.65
CA ILE A 20 -12.80 0.77 3.90
C ILE A 20 -13.64 1.85 4.61
N GLU A 21 -14.83 1.51 5.05
CA GLU A 21 -15.69 2.45 5.76
C GLU A 21 -15.02 2.97 7.05
N MET A 22 -14.46 2.06 7.82
CA MET A 22 -13.77 2.42 9.06
C MET A 22 -12.55 3.31 8.80
N LEU A 23 -11.77 2.96 7.78
CA LEU A 23 -10.58 3.71 7.43
C LEU A 23 -10.92 5.07 6.84
N MET A 24 -12.01 5.16 6.07
CA MET A 24 -12.47 6.45 5.55
C MET A 24 -12.88 7.37 6.70
N THR A 25 -13.55 6.85 7.71
CA THR A 25 -13.91 7.62 8.89
C THR A 25 -12.65 8.14 9.60
N ALA A 26 -11.65 7.27 9.79
CA ALA A 26 -10.38 7.66 10.41
C ALA A 26 -9.64 8.69 9.55
N TYR A 27 -9.62 8.49 8.24
CA TYR A 27 -8.96 9.40 7.30
C TYR A 27 -9.58 10.80 7.37
N ASN A 28 -10.90 10.90 7.40
CA ASN A 28 -11.59 12.19 7.45
C ASN A 28 -11.27 12.97 8.72
N LYS A 29 -10.90 12.27 9.80
CA LYS A 29 -10.48 12.90 11.05
C LYS A 29 -9.02 13.32 11.04
N LYS A 30 -8.17 12.61 10.29
CA LYS A 30 -6.72 12.85 10.25
C LYS A 30 -6.20 12.69 8.83
N THR A 31 -6.53 13.64 7.97
CA THR A 31 -6.17 13.59 6.56
C THR A 31 -4.67 13.64 6.29
N ASN A 32 -3.88 14.07 7.28
CA ASN A 32 -2.43 14.18 7.14
C ASN A 32 -1.66 13.02 7.80
N ASP A 33 -2.35 11.97 8.22
CA ASP A 33 -1.68 10.81 8.80
C ASP A 33 -1.29 9.85 7.68
N PRO A 34 0.02 9.62 7.45
CA PRO A 34 0.45 8.77 6.34
C PRO A 34 0.05 7.31 6.53
N TYR A 35 -0.05 6.83 7.76
CA TYR A 35 -0.36 5.43 8.01
C TYR A 35 -1.84 5.14 7.78
N ILE A 36 -2.72 6.04 8.20
CA ILE A 36 -4.14 5.90 7.93
C ILE A 36 -4.39 6.00 6.42
N THR A 37 -3.73 6.94 5.76
CA THR A 37 -3.85 7.12 4.31
C THR A 37 -3.37 5.88 3.56
N ASP A 38 -2.24 5.31 3.98
CA ASP A 38 -1.73 4.06 3.43
C ASP A 38 -2.71 2.90 3.62
N SER A 39 -3.24 2.76 4.83
CA SER A 39 -4.19 1.69 5.13
C SER A 39 -5.45 1.81 4.27
N LEU A 40 -5.95 3.03 4.08
CA LEU A 40 -7.11 3.26 3.22
C LEU A 40 -6.81 2.89 1.76
N GLY A 41 -5.65 3.32 1.26
CA GLY A 41 -5.22 2.95 -0.09
C GLY A 41 -5.07 1.45 -0.26
N TRP A 42 -4.50 0.79 0.73
CA TRP A 42 -4.34 -0.67 0.71
C TRP A 42 -5.68 -1.39 0.75
N ALA A 43 -6.65 -0.83 1.49
CA ALA A 43 -8.01 -1.38 1.52
C ALA A 43 -8.64 -1.36 0.12
N TYR A 44 -8.51 -0.25 -0.59
CA TYR A 44 -9.00 -0.18 -1.96
C TYR A 44 -8.28 -1.17 -2.88
N TYR A 45 -6.96 -1.34 -2.69
CA TYR A 45 -6.20 -2.34 -3.45
C TYR A 45 -6.77 -3.74 -3.22
N LYS A 46 -7.00 -4.11 -1.97
CA LYS A 46 -7.56 -5.42 -1.64
C LYS A 46 -8.97 -5.62 -2.21
N ASN A 47 -9.70 -4.54 -2.38
CA ASN A 47 -11.04 -4.58 -2.98
C ASN A 47 -11.01 -4.57 -4.51
N GLY A 48 -9.85 -4.47 -5.12
CA GLY A 48 -9.73 -4.40 -6.57
C GLY A 48 -9.88 -3.02 -7.18
N ASP A 49 -10.02 -1.99 -6.35
CA ASP A 49 -10.20 -0.60 -6.78
C ASP A 49 -8.85 0.07 -6.91
N PHE A 50 -8.10 -0.29 -7.96
CA PHE A 50 -6.69 0.12 -8.10
C PHE A 50 -6.55 1.62 -8.39
N ILE A 51 -7.51 2.23 -9.04
CA ILE A 51 -7.48 3.68 -9.32
C ILE A 51 -7.59 4.46 -8.01
N GLU A 52 -8.55 4.10 -7.15
CA GLU A 52 -8.68 4.74 -5.84
C GLU A 52 -7.47 4.43 -4.95
N ALA A 53 -6.98 3.20 -5.00
CA ALA A 53 -5.80 2.81 -4.24
C ALA A 53 -4.60 3.70 -4.61
N GLU A 54 -4.38 3.93 -5.90
CA GLU A 54 -3.26 4.74 -6.37
C GLU A 54 -3.35 6.18 -5.84
N LYS A 55 -4.54 6.74 -5.83
CA LYS A 55 -4.78 8.08 -5.34
C LYS A 55 -4.34 8.26 -3.89
N TYR A 56 -4.77 7.36 -3.00
CA TYR A 56 -4.45 7.44 -1.58
C TYR A 56 -3.00 7.05 -1.29
N LEU A 57 -2.48 6.04 -1.98
CA LEU A 57 -1.10 5.61 -1.76
C LEU A 57 -0.10 6.64 -2.28
N ASN A 58 -0.41 7.32 -3.38
CA ASN A 58 0.40 8.43 -3.86
C ASN A 58 0.45 9.54 -2.80
N TYR A 59 -0.69 9.87 -2.21
CA TYR A 59 -0.72 10.88 -1.16
C TYR A 59 0.07 10.44 0.08
N ALA A 60 -0.05 9.17 0.46
CA ALA A 60 0.71 8.63 1.59
C ALA A 60 2.22 8.74 1.37
N ILE A 61 2.69 8.44 0.16
CA ILE A 61 4.11 8.59 -0.19
C ILE A 61 4.56 10.05 -0.05
N GLN A 62 3.72 10.99 -0.46
CA GLN A 62 4.05 12.41 -0.32
C GLN A 62 4.14 12.83 1.14
N LEU A 63 3.28 12.27 1.99
CA LEU A 63 3.30 12.57 3.43
C LEU A 63 4.51 11.95 4.12
N LYS A 64 4.93 10.76 3.68
CA LYS A 64 6.07 10.07 4.30
C LYS A 64 6.91 9.40 3.22
N PRO A 65 7.80 10.17 2.57
CA PRO A 65 8.70 9.61 1.56
C PRO A 65 9.65 8.58 2.17
N ASN A 66 10.01 7.59 1.39
CA ASN A 66 10.99 6.56 1.76
C ASN A 66 10.51 5.57 2.84
N ASP A 67 9.22 5.57 3.19
CA ASP A 67 8.68 4.50 4.02
C ASP A 67 8.58 3.23 3.17
N PRO A 68 9.25 2.14 3.55
CA PRO A 68 9.29 0.95 2.68
C PRO A 68 7.93 0.28 2.52
N VAL A 69 7.10 0.25 3.56
CA VAL A 69 5.79 -0.41 3.48
C VAL A 69 4.86 0.37 2.54
N ILE A 70 4.80 1.69 2.70
CA ILE A 70 3.99 2.54 1.84
C ILE A 70 4.47 2.45 0.39
N THR A 71 5.79 2.48 0.19
CA THR A 71 6.40 2.37 -1.14
C THR A 71 6.04 1.04 -1.79
N ASP A 72 6.08 -0.06 -1.04
CA ASP A 72 5.74 -1.38 -1.56
C ASP A 72 4.26 -1.46 -1.96
N HIS A 73 3.36 -0.95 -1.11
CA HIS A 73 1.93 -0.91 -1.44
C HIS A 73 1.67 -0.10 -2.70
N TYR A 74 2.35 1.03 -2.84
CA TYR A 74 2.19 1.88 -4.03
C TYR A 74 2.70 1.16 -5.29
N ALA A 75 3.85 0.49 -5.19
CA ALA A 75 4.41 -0.25 -6.32
C ALA A 75 3.50 -1.41 -6.74
N ASP A 76 2.94 -2.14 -5.77
CA ASP A 76 1.96 -3.20 -6.06
C ASP A 76 0.79 -2.64 -6.87
N THR A 77 0.30 -1.46 -6.48
CA THR A 77 -0.83 -0.81 -7.14
C THR A 77 -0.47 -0.37 -8.56
N LEU A 78 0.71 0.22 -8.73
CA LEU A 78 1.18 0.62 -10.05
C LEU A 78 1.30 -0.58 -11.00
N TRP A 79 1.76 -1.71 -10.49
CA TRP A 79 1.84 -2.92 -11.30
C TRP A 79 0.47 -3.35 -11.78
N LYS A 80 -0.54 -3.33 -10.91
CA LYS A 80 -1.91 -3.68 -11.27
C LYS A 80 -2.51 -2.72 -12.30
N LEU A 81 -2.05 -1.48 -12.32
CA LEU A 81 -2.46 -0.48 -13.30
C LEU A 81 -1.63 -0.55 -14.59
N ASP A 82 -0.83 -1.60 -14.75
CA ASP A 82 0.03 -1.83 -15.90
C ASP A 82 1.13 -0.74 -16.07
N ARG A 83 1.53 -0.14 -14.97
CA ARG A 83 2.63 0.82 -14.92
C ARG A 83 3.86 0.14 -14.32
N LYS A 84 4.33 -0.89 -15.01
CA LYS A 84 5.33 -1.82 -14.48
C LYS A 84 6.70 -1.20 -14.31
N ILE A 85 7.10 -0.29 -15.20
CA ILE A 85 8.41 0.38 -15.10
C ILE A 85 8.45 1.22 -13.82
N GLN A 86 7.38 1.96 -13.54
CA GLN A 86 7.30 2.76 -12.32
C GLN A 86 7.28 1.87 -11.08
N ALA A 87 6.52 0.77 -11.11
CA ALA A 87 6.49 -0.17 -10.00
C ALA A 87 7.89 -0.69 -9.69
N ARG A 88 8.64 -1.08 -10.71
CA ARG A 88 10.00 -1.58 -10.55
C ARG A 88 10.93 -0.52 -9.97
N TYR A 89 10.75 0.73 -10.37
CA TYR A 89 11.53 1.85 -9.82
C TYR A 89 11.36 1.94 -8.29
N TYR A 90 10.12 1.85 -7.82
CA TYR A 90 9.85 1.95 -6.38
C TYR A 90 10.36 0.73 -5.62
N TRP A 91 10.19 -0.47 -6.16
CA TRP A 91 10.76 -1.66 -5.52
C TRP A 91 12.28 -1.60 -5.48
N GLN A 92 12.92 -1.12 -6.54
CA GLN A 92 14.36 -0.98 -6.56
C GLN A 92 14.84 0.00 -5.48
N SER A 93 14.09 1.06 -5.24
CA SER A 93 14.43 2.02 -4.18
C SER A 93 14.39 1.36 -2.80
N ILE A 94 13.46 0.42 -2.58
CA ILE A 94 13.41 -0.33 -1.33
C ILE A 94 14.65 -1.20 -1.17
N ILE A 95 15.05 -1.89 -2.24
CA ILE A 95 16.24 -2.75 -2.22
C ILE A 95 17.50 -1.95 -1.89
N GLU A 96 17.61 -0.76 -2.45
CA GLU A 96 18.78 0.10 -2.24
C GLU A 96 18.77 0.84 -0.91
N SER A 97 17.63 0.81 -0.21
CA SER A 97 17.53 1.49 1.08
C SER A 97 18.27 0.71 2.16
N LYS A 98 18.55 1.40 3.27
CA LYS A 98 19.20 0.77 4.42
C LYS A 98 18.20 0.05 5.32
N SER A 99 16.91 0.18 5.06
CA SER A 99 15.88 -0.43 5.88
C SER A 99 15.86 -1.94 5.69
N ASN A 100 15.65 -2.66 6.79
CA ASN A 100 15.41 -4.10 6.77
C ASN A 100 13.99 -4.44 7.20
N GLU A 101 13.09 -3.46 7.15
CA GLU A 101 11.70 -3.65 7.56
C GLU A 101 10.99 -4.67 6.67
N LEU A 102 11.32 -4.69 5.38
CA LEU A 102 10.75 -5.65 4.44
C LEU A 102 11.83 -6.64 4.00
N ASP A 103 11.39 -7.86 3.68
CA ASP A 103 12.28 -8.89 3.14
C ASP A 103 12.64 -8.54 1.70
N LYS A 104 13.90 -8.20 1.48
CA LYS A 104 14.38 -7.77 0.17
C LYS A 104 14.33 -8.88 -0.88
N LYS A 105 14.33 -10.15 -0.46
CA LYS A 105 14.14 -11.27 -1.40
C LYS A 105 12.76 -11.25 -2.01
N VAL A 106 11.74 -10.95 -1.19
CA VAL A 106 10.36 -10.84 -1.66
C VAL A 106 10.26 -9.67 -2.64
N ILE A 107 10.87 -8.53 -2.31
CA ILE A 107 10.83 -7.36 -3.18
C ILE A 107 11.53 -7.64 -4.51
N LYS A 108 12.66 -8.32 -4.50
CA LYS A 108 13.37 -8.72 -5.74
C LYS A 108 12.49 -9.59 -6.62
N ASN A 109 11.74 -10.51 -6.02
CA ASN A 109 10.80 -11.35 -6.78
C ASN A 109 9.69 -10.52 -7.42
N LYS A 110 9.20 -9.50 -6.72
CA LYS A 110 8.17 -8.60 -7.27
C LYS A 110 8.67 -7.83 -8.50
N ILE A 111 9.94 -7.45 -8.51
CA ILE A 111 10.54 -6.76 -9.66
C ILE A 111 10.46 -7.64 -10.91
N ILE A 112 10.61 -8.94 -10.75
CA ILE A 112 10.60 -9.89 -11.85
C ILE A 112 9.18 -10.31 -12.22
N MET A 113 8.37 -10.65 -11.23
CA MET A 113 7.09 -11.35 -11.43
C MET A 113 5.87 -10.55 -11.01
N GLY A 114 6.06 -9.40 -10.37
CA GLY A 114 4.95 -8.64 -9.83
C GLY A 114 4.50 -9.13 -8.46
N PRO A 115 3.45 -8.49 -7.90
CA PRO A 115 2.92 -8.89 -6.60
C PRO A 115 2.32 -10.29 -6.64
N ASN A 116 2.30 -10.95 -5.48
CA ASN A 116 1.63 -12.23 -5.37
C ASN A 116 0.15 -12.09 -5.66
N ILE A 117 -0.38 -13.07 -6.41
CA ILE A 117 -1.75 -13.05 -6.88
C ILE A 117 -2.62 -13.96 -6.01
N ILE A 118 -2.36 -14.12 -4.82
CA ILE A 118 -3.22 -14.98 -4.01
C ILE A 118 -4.25 -14.14 -3.28
#